data_274e0161f5a0a8b363f7b5e087bdf5fd
#
_entry.id   274e0161f5a0a8b363f7b5e087bdf5fd
#
_cell.length_a   1.000
_cell.length_b   1.000
_cell.length_c   1.000
_cell.angle_alpha   90.00
_cell.angle_beta   90.00
_cell.angle_gamma   90.00
#
_symmetry.space_group_name_H-M   'P 1'
#
loop_
_entity.id
_entity.type
_entity.pdbx_description
1 polymer ?
#
loop_
_entity_poly.entity_id
_entity_poly.type
_entity_poly.pdbx_seq_one_letter_code
_entity_poly.pdbx_strand_id
1 'polypeptide(L)'
;MTTTTVKLAKALTIVTLAGLLAACAGPATGGPTQAANPSVKLILGAYTTPREAYGKLIPMFVTQWKAQAGQAVTFEESYLGSGAQSRAILEGFEADVTALSLDADIERIANAGLITHDWHSLPHNGMVSTSIVVFGVRQGNPKNIHDWADLARPGLEVLTPNPKSSGGAMWNILALYGAALRGKVEGVPGGDEAAAIEFLKAVLKNVTVMDKGARESITNYEKGVGDVILTYENEILVGRQKGLDYELIIPRSTILIENPVAVVDTYVDKHGMRAVAEAFVNFLFTPEAQEVFAQYGLRSIDPDVATATASQYPPVEDLFTIGEQFGGWQEATPKYFGDSGIYTQAIAAVQAP
;
A
#
# COMPACT_ATOMS: atom_id res chain seq x y z
N MET A 1 6.61 38.54 -72.11
CA MET A 1 6.40 37.60 -73.23
C MET A 1 5.28 36.68 -72.76
N THR A 2 4.05 37.06 -73.18
CA THR A 2 3.26 36.51 -74.31
C THR A 2 3.03 34.99 -74.10
N THR A 3 1.91 34.41 -74.08
CA THR A 3 0.57 34.60 -74.70
C THR A 3 -0.29 33.42 -74.21
N THR A 4 -1.46 33.48 -73.87
CA THR A 4 -2.77 33.67 -74.56
C THR A 4 -3.61 32.40 -74.50
N THR A 5 -4.73 32.56 -73.84
CA THR A 5 -6.11 32.12 -74.16
C THR A 5 -6.36 30.84 -74.96
N VAL A 6 -7.41 30.09 -74.61
CA VAL A 6 -8.69 30.04 -75.30
C VAL A 6 -9.75 29.24 -74.58
N LYS A 7 -10.94 29.83 -74.49
CA LYS A 7 -12.25 29.27 -74.04
C LYS A 7 -12.74 28.21 -75.07
N LEU A 8 -13.55 27.26 -74.63
CA LEU A 8 -14.80 26.94 -75.31
C LEU A 8 -15.79 26.21 -74.45
N ALA A 9 -16.97 26.81 -74.36
CA ALA A 9 -18.17 26.24 -73.77
C ALA A 9 -18.88 25.40 -74.89
N LYS A 10 -19.57 24.36 -74.49
CA LYS A 10 -20.78 23.86 -75.17
C LYS A 10 -21.70 23.19 -74.17
N ALA A 11 -22.87 23.78 -74.15
CA ALA A 11 -24.10 23.23 -73.50
C ALA A 11 -24.79 22.23 -74.49
N LEU A 12 -25.60 21.35 -73.92
CA LEU A 12 -26.88 20.85 -74.42
C LEU A 12 -27.24 19.54 -73.72
N THR A 13 -28.27 19.33 -73.05
CA THR A 13 -29.73 19.31 -73.20
C THR A 13 -30.29 18.10 -72.46
N ILE A 14 -31.14 18.36 -71.57
CA ILE A 14 -32.26 17.67 -70.91
C ILE A 14 -32.71 16.34 -71.63
N VAL A 15 -32.87 15.30 -70.77
CA VAL A 15 -34.04 14.37 -70.82
C VAL A 15 -34.42 13.95 -69.43
N THR A 16 -35.64 14.35 -69.06
CA THR A 16 -36.41 13.90 -67.88
C THR A 16 -36.92 12.48 -68.08
N LEU A 17 -36.67 11.60 -67.15
CA LEU A 17 -37.48 10.39 -66.98
C LEU A 17 -37.81 10.19 -65.52
N ALA A 18 -39.10 10.44 -65.19
CA ALA A 18 -39.69 10.17 -63.89
C ALA A 18 -39.87 8.65 -63.74
N GLY A 19 -39.26 8.08 -62.71
CA GLY A 19 -39.52 6.72 -62.29
C GLY A 19 -39.83 6.72 -60.78
N LEU A 20 -41.11 6.61 -60.43
CA LEU A 20 -41.58 6.33 -59.08
C LEU A 20 -41.11 4.92 -58.68
N LEU A 21 -40.21 4.86 -57.67
CA LEU A 21 -40.04 3.67 -56.87
C LEU A 21 -40.33 4.06 -55.42
N ALA A 22 -41.52 3.71 -54.96
CA ALA A 22 -41.87 3.73 -53.56
C ALA A 22 -41.12 2.62 -52.86
N ALA A 23 -39.99 2.96 -52.19
CA ALA A 23 -39.33 2.08 -51.26
C ALA A 23 -39.89 2.33 -49.88
N CYS A 24 -40.53 1.31 -49.29
CA CYS A 24 -40.98 1.26 -47.91
C CYS A 24 -39.79 1.48 -46.98
N ALA A 25 -39.62 2.70 -46.47
CA ALA A 25 -38.79 2.97 -45.34
C ALA A 25 -39.56 2.53 -44.09
N GLY A 26 -39.26 1.33 -43.58
CA GLY A 26 -39.69 0.92 -42.23
C GLY A 26 -39.06 1.87 -41.22
N PRO A 27 -39.74 2.18 -40.11
CA PRO A 27 -39.18 2.99 -39.08
C PRO A 27 -37.97 2.23 -38.47
N ALA A 28 -36.74 2.77 -38.67
CA ALA A 28 -35.58 2.35 -37.91
C ALA A 28 -35.88 2.70 -36.44
N THR A 29 -36.24 1.69 -35.66
CA THR A 29 -36.27 1.79 -34.20
C THR A 29 -34.81 1.86 -33.74
N GLY A 30 -34.21 3.02 -33.87
CA GLY A 30 -33.02 3.38 -33.16
C GLY A 30 -33.39 3.50 -31.67
N GLY A 31 -33.23 2.44 -30.92
CA GLY A 31 -33.25 2.53 -29.47
C GLY A 31 -32.30 3.64 -29.02
N PRO A 32 -32.55 4.32 -27.90
CA PRO A 32 -31.64 5.36 -27.43
C PRO A 32 -30.26 4.75 -27.29
N THR A 33 -29.32 5.19 -28.10
CA THR A 33 -27.89 4.93 -27.90
C THR A 33 -27.59 5.61 -26.59
N GLN A 34 -27.50 4.82 -25.52
CA GLN A 34 -27.08 5.31 -24.20
C GLN A 34 -25.70 5.94 -24.44
N ALA A 35 -25.62 7.26 -24.29
CA ALA A 35 -24.35 7.96 -24.44
C ALA A 35 -23.37 7.30 -23.46
N ALA A 36 -22.27 6.76 -23.95
CA ALA A 36 -21.26 6.17 -23.11
C ALA A 36 -20.79 7.22 -22.11
N ASN A 37 -20.84 6.91 -20.83
CA ASN A 37 -20.30 7.79 -19.80
C ASN A 37 -18.83 8.09 -20.15
N PRO A 38 -18.39 9.36 -20.04
CA PRO A 38 -16.99 9.69 -20.34
C PRO A 38 -16.04 8.86 -19.49
N SER A 39 -14.89 8.51 -20.05
CA SER A 39 -13.82 7.85 -19.29
C SER A 39 -13.31 8.79 -18.20
N VAL A 40 -13.08 8.25 -17.02
CA VAL A 40 -12.57 8.99 -15.86
C VAL A 40 -11.20 8.45 -15.43
N LYS A 41 -10.46 9.25 -14.67
CA LYS A 41 -9.16 8.87 -14.12
C LYS A 41 -9.20 9.00 -12.61
N LEU A 42 -8.92 7.92 -11.89
CA LEU A 42 -8.79 7.88 -10.44
C LEU A 42 -7.31 7.90 -10.06
N ILE A 43 -6.94 8.71 -9.07
CA ILE A 43 -5.57 8.85 -8.60
C ILE A 43 -5.41 8.13 -7.27
N LEU A 44 -4.54 7.12 -7.23
CA LEU A 44 -4.22 6.33 -6.04
C LEU A 44 -2.86 6.75 -5.48
N GLY A 45 -2.84 7.23 -4.23
CA GLY A 45 -1.63 7.43 -3.45
C GLY A 45 -1.45 6.32 -2.43
N ALA A 46 -0.56 5.35 -2.68
CA ALA A 46 -0.40 4.18 -1.82
C ALA A 46 1.02 4.02 -1.28
N TYR A 47 1.16 3.22 -0.21
CA TYR A 47 2.47 2.77 0.22
C TYR A 47 2.97 1.62 -0.66
N THR A 48 4.30 1.34 -0.60
CA THR A 48 4.97 0.50 -1.60
C THR A 48 4.66 -1.00 -1.47
N THR A 49 4.40 -1.48 -0.27
CA THR A 49 4.31 -2.91 0.05
C THR A 49 3.20 -3.66 -0.72
N PRO A 50 1.94 -3.16 -0.84
CA PRO A 50 0.87 -3.88 -1.53
C PRO A 50 0.82 -3.63 -3.05
N ARG A 51 1.85 -3.05 -3.64
CA ARG A 51 1.85 -2.66 -5.07
C ARG A 51 1.47 -3.80 -6.01
N GLU A 52 1.98 -5.01 -5.77
CA GLU A 52 1.66 -6.18 -6.59
C GLU A 52 0.19 -6.58 -6.47
N ALA A 53 -0.37 -6.50 -5.26
CA ALA A 53 -1.79 -6.76 -5.04
C ALA A 53 -2.66 -5.73 -5.78
N TYR A 54 -2.35 -4.44 -5.67
CA TYR A 54 -3.06 -3.39 -6.41
C TYR A 54 -2.93 -3.56 -7.93
N GLY A 55 -1.78 -4.00 -8.44
CA GLY A 55 -1.59 -4.33 -9.85
C GLY A 55 -2.55 -5.41 -10.36
N LYS A 56 -3.10 -6.26 -9.47
CA LYS A 56 -4.15 -7.23 -9.79
C LYS A 56 -5.56 -6.70 -9.50
N LEU A 57 -5.74 -6.00 -8.38
CA LEU A 57 -7.04 -5.49 -7.93
C LEU A 57 -7.59 -4.40 -8.86
N ILE A 58 -6.75 -3.47 -9.32
CA ILE A 58 -7.16 -2.38 -10.19
C ILE A 58 -7.79 -2.88 -11.50
N PRO A 59 -7.20 -3.80 -12.26
CA PRO A 59 -7.86 -4.36 -13.46
C PRO A 59 -9.19 -5.07 -13.18
N MET A 60 -9.32 -5.74 -12.03
CA MET A 60 -10.56 -6.38 -11.60
C MET A 60 -11.64 -5.32 -11.36
N PHE A 61 -11.32 -4.28 -10.58
CA PHE A 61 -12.23 -3.18 -10.33
C PHE A 61 -12.64 -2.45 -11.63
N VAL A 62 -11.70 -2.13 -12.50
CA VAL A 62 -11.96 -1.49 -13.80
C VAL A 62 -13.00 -2.28 -14.62
N THR A 63 -12.85 -3.60 -14.65
CA THR A 63 -13.80 -4.50 -15.33
C THR A 63 -15.18 -4.47 -14.69
N GLN A 64 -15.24 -4.57 -13.37
CA GLN A 64 -16.47 -4.55 -12.59
C GLN A 64 -17.19 -3.19 -12.71
N TRP A 65 -16.48 -2.08 -12.55
CA TRP A 65 -17.04 -0.74 -12.66
C TRP A 65 -17.60 -0.48 -14.04
N LYS A 66 -16.92 -0.87 -15.09
CA LYS A 66 -17.40 -0.75 -16.45
C LYS A 66 -18.69 -1.54 -16.68
N ALA A 67 -18.79 -2.75 -16.11
CA ALA A 67 -19.98 -3.58 -16.22
C ALA A 67 -21.18 -2.98 -15.44
N GLN A 68 -20.93 -2.41 -14.26
CA GLN A 68 -21.96 -1.88 -13.37
C GLN A 68 -22.42 -0.45 -13.76
N ALA A 69 -21.47 0.44 -14.02
CA ALA A 69 -21.72 1.87 -14.24
C ALA A 69 -21.69 2.27 -15.73
N GLY A 70 -21.29 1.37 -16.64
CA GLY A 70 -21.10 1.69 -18.06
C GLY A 70 -20.00 2.72 -18.33
N GLN A 71 -19.15 3.01 -17.32
CA GLN A 71 -18.11 4.03 -17.37
C GLN A 71 -16.73 3.38 -17.37
N ALA A 72 -15.86 3.82 -18.27
CA ALA A 72 -14.47 3.43 -18.25
C ALA A 72 -13.72 4.23 -17.19
N VAL A 73 -12.86 3.56 -16.41
CA VAL A 73 -11.95 4.19 -15.44
C VAL A 73 -10.52 3.77 -15.72
N THR A 74 -9.59 4.70 -15.59
CA THR A 74 -8.14 4.48 -15.60
C THR A 74 -7.56 4.91 -14.26
N PHE A 75 -6.40 4.37 -13.91
CA PHE A 75 -5.73 4.73 -12.66
C PHE A 75 -4.40 5.44 -12.98
N GLU A 76 -4.12 6.46 -12.17
CA GLU A 76 -2.80 7.00 -11.98
C GLU A 76 -2.33 6.60 -10.58
N GLU A 77 -1.17 5.98 -10.47
CA GLU A 77 -0.72 5.34 -9.24
C GLU A 77 0.60 5.96 -8.78
N SER A 78 0.68 6.32 -7.49
CA SER A 78 1.92 6.73 -6.83
C SER A 78 2.20 5.79 -5.67
N TYR A 79 3.43 5.27 -5.59
CA TYR A 79 3.88 4.39 -4.53
C TYR A 79 5.15 4.93 -3.86
N LEU A 80 5.02 5.35 -2.62
CA LEU A 80 6.12 5.86 -1.79
C LEU A 80 6.12 5.13 -0.43
N GLY A 81 7.11 5.38 0.41
CA GLY A 81 6.99 5.03 1.82
C GLY A 81 5.77 5.75 2.44
N SER A 82 5.03 5.11 3.33
CA SER A 82 3.73 5.59 3.83
C SER A 82 3.77 7.03 4.33
N GLY A 83 4.71 7.36 5.22
CA GLY A 83 4.87 8.73 5.70
C GLY A 83 5.29 9.73 4.61
N ALA A 84 6.03 9.27 3.59
CA ALA A 84 6.38 10.12 2.44
C ALA A 84 5.16 10.34 1.54
N GLN A 85 4.32 9.32 1.32
CA GLN A 85 3.09 9.44 0.54
C GLN A 85 2.08 10.36 1.23
N SER A 86 1.91 10.23 2.56
CA SER A 86 1.06 11.13 3.34
C SER A 86 1.51 12.59 3.19
N ARG A 87 2.82 12.87 3.30
CA ARG A 87 3.35 14.23 3.09
C ARG A 87 3.16 14.72 1.66
N ALA A 88 3.38 13.88 0.66
CA ALA A 88 3.16 14.26 -0.75
C ALA A 88 1.70 14.69 -0.99
N ILE A 89 0.72 14.01 -0.38
CA ILE A 89 -0.70 14.40 -0.45
C ILE A 89 -0.92 15.77 0.21
N LEU A 90 -0.32 16.01 1.36
CA LEU A 90 -0.39 17.31 2.04
C LEU A 90 0.28 18.45 1.24
N GLU A 91 1.32 18.14 0.48
CA GLU A 91 2.07 19.05 -0.37
C GLU A 91 1.45 19.24 -1.77
N GLY A 92 0.28 18.63 -2.02
CA GLY A 92 -0.50 18.85 -3.25
C GLY A 92 -0.46 17.70 -4.27
N PHE A 93 -0.01 16.51 -3.90
CA PHE A 93 -0.30 15.32 -4.71
C PHE A 93 -1.77 14.95 -4.55
N GLU A 94 -2.55 15.20 -5.57
CA GLU A 94 -4.02 15.16 -5.55
C GLU A 94 -4.58 13.73 -5.66
N ALA A 95 -4.25 12.87 -4.69
CA ALA A 95 -4.81 11.53 -4.64
C ALA A 95 -6.30 11.55 -4.32
N ASP A 96 -7.11 10.84 -5.10
CA ASP A 96 -8.54 10.62 -4.82
C ASP A 96 -8.73 9.57 -3.71
N VAL A 97 -7.87 8.55 -3.72
CA VAL A 97 -7.84 7.47 -2.73
C VAL A 97 -6.42 7.34 -2.20
N THR A 98 -6.30 7.18 -0.91
CA THR A 98 -5.02 6.88 -0.26
C THR A 98 -5.09 5.57 0.51
N ALA A 99 -4.06 4.72 0.36
CA ALA A 99 -3.90 3.45 1.07
C ALA A 99 -2.51 3.44 1.70
N LEU A 100 -2.44 3.51 3.02
CA LEU A 100 -1.20 3.74 3.74
C LEU A 100 -0.87 2.58 4.70
N SER A 101 0.32 2.61 5.26
CA SER A 101 0.80 1.60 6.20
C SER A 101 0.30 1.83 7.62
N LEU A 102 -0.01 3.08 7.95
CA LEU A 102 -0.34 3.52 9.31
C LEU A 102 -1.63 4.33 9.31
N ASP A 103 -2.46 4.10 10.29
CA ASP A 103 -3.54 4.97 10.73
C ASP A 103 -3.04 6.43 10.89
N ALA A 104 -1.95 6.64 11.64
CA ALA A 104 -1.38 7.97 11.86
C ALA A 104 -1.04 8.75 10.56
N ASP A 105 -0.77 8.05 9.46
CA ASP A 105 -0.49 8.70 8.17
C ASP A 105 -1.78 9.14 7.48
N ILE A 106 -2.90 8.41 7.65
CA ILE A 106 -4.25 8.85 7.23
C ILE A 106 -4.72 9.99 8.12
N GLU A 107 -4.59 9.84 9.45
CA GLU A 107 -4.97 10.88 10.43
C GLU A 107 -4.26 12.23 10.17
N ARG A 108 -3.01 12.19 9.75
CA ARG A 108 -2.28 13.41 9.36
C ARG A 108 -2.96 14.14 8.21
N ILE A 109 -3.49 13.42 7.23
CA ILE A 109 -4.22 13.96 6.08
C ILE A 109 -5.59 14.47 6.53
N ALA A 110 -6.28 13.74 7.41
CA ALA A 110 -7.56 14.12 7.99
C ALA A 110 -7.43 15.38 8.86
N ASN A 111 -6.43 15.46 9.73
CA ASN A 111 -6.16 16.62 10.57
C ASN A 111 -5.82 17.88 9.77
N ALA A 112 -5.33 17.75 8.55
CA ALA A 112 -5.14 18.86 7.63
C ALA A 112 -6.43 19.27 6.88
N GLY A 113 -7.56 18.57 7.14
CA GLY A 113 -8.86 18.87 6.54
C GLY A 113 -9.03 18.36 5.10
N LEU A 114 -8.15 17.48 4.62
CA LEU A 114 -8.26 16.88 3.28
C LEU A 114 -9.16 15.65 3.27
N ILE A 115 -9.28 14.94 4.39
CA ILE A 115 -10.26 13.87 4.65
C ILE A 115 -11.21 14.40 5.73
N THR A 116 -12.48 14.51 5.43
CA THR A 116 -13.49 15.16 6.28
C THR A 116 -14.60 14.22 6.74
N HIS A 117 -14.76 13.08 6.07
CA HIS A 117 -15.66 12.02 6.52
C HIS A 117 -14.99 11.16 7.59
N ASP A 118 -15.79 10.46 8.38
CA ASP A 118 -15.30 9.44 9.32
C ASP A 118 -14.87 8.19 8.55
N TRP A 119 -13.60 8.12 8.17
CA TRP A 119 -13.03 7.00 7.44
C TRP A 119 -12.98 5.70 8.29
N HIS A 120 -13.04 5.81 9.61
CA HIS A 120 -13.17 4.65 10.50
C HIS A 120 -14.55 4.00 10.44
N SER A 121 -15.55 4.68 9.85
CA SER A 121 -16.87 4.08 9.62
C SER A 121 -16.87 2.99 8.54
N LEU A 122 -15.81 2.87 7.75
CA LEU A 122 -15.60 1.77 6.81
C LEU A 122 -15.49 0.42 7.56
N PRO A 123 -15.73 -0.72 6.88
CA PRO A 123 -15.53 -2.04 7.49
C PRO A 123 -14.15 -2.16 8.15
N HIS A 124 -14.09 -2.88 9.27
CA HIS A 124 -12.85 -3.09 10.04
C HIS A 124 -12.11 -1.78 10.39
N ASN A 125 -12.85 -0.71 10.73
CA ASN A 125 -12.31 0.63 11.01
C ASN A 125 -11.43 1.19 9.88
N GLY A 126 -11.77 0.90 8.63
CA GLY A 126 -11.01 1.32 7.46
C GLY A 126 -9.74 0.53 7.18
N MET A 127 -9.45 -0.50 7.97
CA MET A 127 -8.30 -1.38 7.73
C MET A 127 -8.63 -2.38 6.64
N VAL A 128 -7.89 -2.34 5.53
CA VAL A 128 -8.18 -3.11 4.31
C VAL A 128 -7.37 -4.39 4.20
N SER A 129 -6.29 -4.51 4.95
CA SER A 129 -5.46 -5.71 5.06
C SER A 129 -4.64 -5.69 6.33
N THR A 130 -4.13 -6.85 6.73
CA THR A 130 -3.20 -6.97 7.86
C THR A 130 -1.92 -7.71 7.44
N SER A 131 -0.89 -7.61 8.26
CA SER A 131 0.36 -8.32 8.15
C SER A 131 1.02 -8.44 9.52
N ILE A 132 2.25 -8.93 9.58
CA ILE A 132 3.08 -8.94 10.78
C ILE A 132 4.51 -8.53 10.42
N VAL A 133 5.27 -8.08 11.43
CA VAL A 133 6.72 -7.88 11.27
C VAL A 133 7.43 -9.23 11.40
N VAL A 134 8.32 -9.49 10.45
CA VAL A 134 9.10 -10.73 10.37
C VAL A 134 10.55 -10.43 10.02
N PHE A 135 11.40 -11.48 10.07
CA PHE A 135 12.74 -11.42 9.52
C PHE A 135 12.80 -12.19 8.20
N GLY A 136 13.43 -11.58 7.21
CA GLY A 136 13.95 -12.28 6.05
C GLY A 136 15.43 -12.60 6.30
N VAL A 137 15.80 -13.89 6.25
CA VAL A 137 17.19 -14.32 6.39
C VAL A 137 17.66 -15.02 5.12
N ARG A 138 18.97 -15.07 4.90
CA ARG A 138 19.56 -15.78 3.75
C ARG A 138 19.21 -17.25 3.80
N GLN A 139 19.12 -17.90 2.64
CA GLN A 139 18.84 -19.34 2.53
C GLN A 139 19.78 -20.18 3.41
N GLY A 140 19.23 -21.15 4.13
CA GLY A 140 19.96 -21.95 5.09
C GLY A 140 20.30 -21.24 6.39
N ASN A 141 19.85 -20.02 6.57
CA ASN A 141 20.04 -19.19 7.78
C ASN A 141 21.50 -19.24 8.33
N PRO A 142 22.49 -18.85 7.53
CA PRO A 142 23.92 -19.04 7.88
C PRO A 142 24.35 -18.27 9.13
N LYS A 143 23.58 -17.27 9.55
CA LYS A 143 23.81 -16.49 10.78
C LYS A 143 23.06 -17.04 11.98
N ASN A 144 22.29 -18.13 11.82
CA ASN A 144 21.52 -18.76 12.90
C ASN A 144 20.64 -17.76 13.66
N ILE A 145 19.78 -17.04 12.92
CA ILE A 145 18.88 -16.02 13.44
C ILE A 145 17.50 -16.66 13.65
N HIS A 146 16.98 -16.64 14.87
CA HIS A 146 15.72 -17.27 15.23
C HIS A 146 14.74 -16.33 15.93
N ASP A 147 15.24 -15.32 16.65
CA ASP A 147 14.41 -14.41 17.42
C ASP A 147 15.10 -13.05 17.60
N TRP A 148 14.41 -12.10 18.21
CA TRP A 148 14.84 -10.73 18.42
C TRP A 148 16.23 -10.59 19.04
N ALA A 149 16.56 -11.42 20.06
CA ALA A 149 17.84 -11.38 20.77
C ALA A 149 19.03 -11.56 19.81
N ASP A 150 18.87 -12.36 18.75
CA ASP A 150 19.91 -12.60 17.78
C ASP A 150 20.34 -11.34 17.02
N LEU A 151 19.39 -10.38 16.85
CA LEU A 151 19.65 -9.13 16.13
C LEU A 151 20.63 -8.20 16.86
N ALA A 152 20.82 -8.39 18.17
CA ALA A 152 21.75 -7.61 18.96
C ALA A 152 23.19 -8.16 18.93
N ARG A 153 23.44 -9.32 18.29
CA ARG A 153 24.79 -9.93 18.20
C ARG A 153 25.74 -9.02 17.42
N PRO A 154 26.95 -8.73 17.96
CA PRO A 154 27.92 -7.89 17.25
C PRO A 154 28.30 -8.45 15.88
N GLY A 155 28.40 -7.56 14.89
CA GLY A 155 28.82 -7.91 13.53
C GLY A 155 27.74 -8.53 12.65
N LEU A 156 26.48 -8.51 13.10
CA LEU A 156 25.33 -8.80 12.25
C LEU A 156 24.97 -7.55 11.44
N GLU A 157 24.64 -7.72 10.17
CA GLU A 157 24.19 -6.63 9.30
C GLU A 157 22.66 -6.67 9.16
N VAL A 158 21.98 -5.73 9.82
CA VAL A 158 20.53 -5.62 9.82
C VAL A 158 20.09 -4.55 8.83
N LEU A 159 19.06 -4.86 8.01
CA LEU A 159 18.37 -3.89 7.16
C LEU A 159 16.99 -3.58 7.72
N THR A 160 16.66 -2.30 7.74
CA THR A 160 15.30 -1.81 8.01
C THR A 160 15.14 -0.45 7.35
N PRO A 161 13.95 -0.09 6.87
CA PRO A 161 13.75 1.25 6.33
C PRO A 161 13.80 2.32 7.43
N ASN A 162 13.79 3.59 7.01
CA ASN A 162 13.88 4.75 7.91
C ASN A 162 12.48 5.14 8.44
N PRO A 163 12.23 5.19 9.76
CA PRO A 163 10.95 5.58 10.32
C PRO A 163 10.48 7.00 9.96
N LYS A 164 11.40 7.89 9.54
CA LYS A 164 11.03 9.24 9.08
C LYS A 164 10.26 9.26 7.75
N SER A 165 10.35 8.19 6.95
CA SER A 165 9.72 8.10 5.64
C SER A 165 8.85 6.87 5.44
N SER A 166 9.09 5.81 6.21
CA SER A 166 8.45 4.50 6.06
C SER A 166 7.62 4.14 7.30
N GLY A 167 6.32 3.94 7.11
CA GLY A 167 5.47 3.36 8.15
C GLY A 167 5.89 1.93 8.52
N GLY A 168 6.36 1.15 7.53
CA GLY A 168 6.90 -0.20 7.80
C GLY A 168 8.06 -0.18 8.78
N ALA A 169 8.92 0.84 8.72
CA ALA A 169 10.00 1.01 9.69
C ALA A 169 9.47 1.32 11.11
N MET A 170 8.39 2.09 11.22
CA MET A 170 7.77 2.37 12.52
C MET A 170 7.21 1.07 13.12
N TRP A 171 6.56 0.23 12.32
CA TRP A 171 6.13 -1.09 12.72
C TRP A 171 7.31 -1.97 13.19
N ASN A 172 8.42 -1.99 12.45
CA ASN A 172 9.62 -2.77 12.81
C ASN A 172 10.19 -2.37 14.17
N ILE A 173 10.30 -1.07 14.43
CA ILE A 173 10.79 -0.54 15.72
C ILE A 173 9.84 -0.91 16.86
N LEU A 174 8.53 -0.75 16.67
CA LEU A 174 7.56 -1.06 17.70
C LEU A 174 7.41 -2.56 17.94
N ALA A 175 7.57 -3.40 16.92
CA ALA A 175 7.61 -4.86 17.08
C ALA A 175 8.76 -5.30 17.98
N LEU A 176 9.98 -4.82 17.70
CA LEU A 176 11.18 -5.08 18.49
C LEU A 176 11.02 -4.59 19.95
N TYR A 177 10.64 -3.33 20.09
CA TYR A 177 10.52 -2.69 21.39
C TYR A 177 9.37 -3.30 22.23
N GLY A 178 8.25 -3.58 21.59
CA GLY A 178 7.09 -4.24 22.21
C GLY A 178 7.42 -5.65 22.69
N ALA A 179 8.12 -6.45 21.86
CA ALA A 179 8.58 -7.78 22.27
C ALA A 179 9.48 -7.73 23.50
N ALA A 180 10.37 -6.73 23.59
CA ALA A 180 11.22 -6.51 24.76
C ALA A 180 10.40 -6.16 26.00
N LEU A 181 9.49 -5.19 25.91
CA LEU A 181 8.62 -4.81 27.02
C LEU A 181 7.73 -5.97 27.52
N ARG A 182 7.33 -6.85 26.63
CA ARG A 182 6.51 -8.03 26.94
C ARG A 182 7.33 -9.19 27.54
N GLY A 183 8.66 -9.01 27.71
CA GLY A 183 9.55 -10.05 28.24
C GLY A 183 9.71 -11.24 27.28
N LYS A 184 9.54 -11.01 25.97
CA LYS A 184 9.64 -12.04 24.93
C LYS A 184 10.98 -12.03 24.21
N VAL A 185 11.94 -11.24 24.71
CA VAL A 185 13.33 -11.20 24.23
C VAL A 185 14.24 -11.84 25.27
N GLU A 186 14.99 -12.84 24.88
CA GLU A 186 15.95 -13.51 25.78
C GLU A 186 16.98 -12.51 26.35
N GLY A 187 17.15 -12.56 27.65
CA GLY A 187 18.08 -11.66 28.35
C GLY A 187 17.57 -10.24 28.60
N VAL A 188 16.33 -9.90 28.17
CA VAL A 188 15.72 -8.60 28.43
C VAL A 188 14.55 -8.76 29.40
N PRO A 189 14.59 -8.15 30.61
CA PRO A 189 13.49 -8.23 31.55
C PRO A 189 12.21 -7.58 31.01
N GLY A 190 11.08 -8.28 31.14
CA GLY A 190 9.77 -7.72 30.75
C GLY A 190 9.35 -6.58 31.68
N GLY A 191 8.68 -5.56 31.12
CA GLY A 191 8.23 -4.37 31.86
C GLY A 191 9.34 -3.37 32.21
N ASP A 192 10.58 -3.66 31.85
CA ASP A 192 11.72 -2.76 32.07
C ASP A 192 11.99 -1.90 30.84
N GLU A 193 11.50 -0.65 30.88
CA GLU A 193 11.65 0.29 29.76
C GLU A 193 13.14 0.64 29.48
N ALA A 194 13.96 0.73 30.52
CA ALA A 194 15.39 1.01 30.35
C ALA A 194 16.11 -0.14 29.67
N ALA A 195 15.83 -1.38 30.06
CA ALA A 195 16.38 -2.56 29.40
C ALA A 195 15.90 -2.69 27.95
N ALA A 196 14.64 -2.37 27.66
CA ALA A 196 14.11 -2.36 26.30
C ALA A 196 14.78 -1.29 25.42
N ILE A 197 15.09 -0.11 25.98
CA ILE A 197 15.82 0.95 25.26
C ILE A 197 17.26 0.51 24.96
N GLU A 198 17.96 -0.10 25.92
CA GLU A 198 19.32 -0.59 25.67
C GLU A 198 19.33 -1.73 24.63
N PHE A 199 18.32 -2.60 24.65
CA PHE A 199 18.16 -3.62 23.61
C PHE A 199 17.90 -2.98 22.23
N LEU A 200 17.00 -1.99 22.14
CA LEU A 200 16.78 -1.23 20.90
C LEU A 200 18.10 -0.64 20.38
N LYS A 201 18.89 0.00 21.24
CA LYS A 201 20.19 0.57 20.85
C LYS A 201 21.16 -0.52 20.36
N ALA A 202 21.18 -1.69 21.02
CA ALA A 202 22.03 -2.80 20.60
C ALA A 202 21.70 -3.29 19.18
N VAL A 203 20.41 -3.41 18.84
CA VAL A 203 19.98 -3.77 17.48
C VAL A 203 20.28 -2.63 16.51
N LEU A 204 19.99 -1.36 16.86
CA LEU A 204 20.26 -0.20 15.99
C LEU A 204 21.74 -0.04 15.63
N LYS A 205 22.67 -0.48 16.48
CA LYS A 205 24.12 -0.52 16.17
C LYS A 205 24.44 -1.46 15.00
N ASN A 206 23.64 -2.49 14.80
CA ASN A 206 23.78 -3.45 13.72
C ASN A 206 23.04 -3.04 12.44
N VAL A 207 22.25 -1.97 12.48
CA VAL A 207 21.55 -1.47 11.28
C VAL A 207 22.54 -0.76 10.38
N THR A 208 22.88 -1.39 9.26
CA THR A 208 23.86 -0.89 8.29
C THR A 208 23.26 0.01 7.23
N VAL A 209 21.98 -0.21 6.88
CA VAL A 209 21.25 0.57 5.87
C VAL A 209 19.87 0.90 6.37
N MET A 210 19.48 2.17 6.24
CA MET A 210 18.12 2.68 6.46
C MET A 210 17.57 3.29 5.16
N ASP A 211 16.89 2.47 4.38
CA ASP A 211 16.31 2.88 3.10
C ASP A 211 15.07 3.78 3.28
N LYS A 212 14.65 4.44 2.19
CA LYS A 212 13.48 5.34 2.23
C LYS A 212 12.15 4.62 2.48
N GLY A 213 12.06 3.35 2.10
CA GLY A 213 10.85 2.53 2.23
C GLY A 213 11.15 1.05 2.29
N ALA A 214 10.14 0.24 2.63
CA ALA A 214 10.28 -1.22 2.74
C ALA A 214 10.70 -1.86 1.41
N ARG A 215 10.19 -1.37 0.28
CA ARG A 215 10.51 -1.89 -1.06
C ARG A 215 11.98 -1.64 -1.43
N GLU A 216 12.55 -0.50 -1.08
CA GLU A 216 13.97 -0.24 -1.30
C GLU A 216 14.84 -1.14 -0.43
N SER A 217 14.46 -1.34 0.84
CA SER A 217 15.17 -2.26 1.73
C SER A 217 15.16 -3.70 1.21
N ILE A 218 14.01 -4.22 0.79
CA ILE A 218 13.94 -5.58 0.23
C ILE A 218 14.76 -5.68 -1.06
N THR A 219 14.74 -4.66 -1.92
CA THR A 219 15.53 -4.63 -3.15
C THR A 219 17.04 -4.64 -2.86
N ASN A 220 17.50 -3.92 -1.83
CA ASN A 220 18.90 -3.97 -1.42
C ASN A 220 19.26 -5.32 -0.80
N TYR A 221 18.35 -5.89 -0.02
CA TYR A 221 18.49 -7.24 0.51
C TYR A 221 18.60 -8.28 -0.62
N GLU A 222 17.76 -8.24 -1.64
CA GLU A 222 17.79 -9.09 -2.83
C GLU A 222 19.13 -9.00 -3.58
N LYS A 223 19.77 -7.82 -3.59
CA LYS A 223 21.09 -7.60 -4.18
C LYS A 223 22.27 -8.08 -3.31
N GLY A 224 21.99 -8.73 -2.18
CA GLY A 224 23.02 -9.30 -1.32
C GLY A 224 23.48 -8.41 -0.17
N VAL A 225 22.86 -7.24 0.06
CA VAL A 225 23.19 -6.36 1.19
C VAL A 225 22.56 -6.90 2.47
N GLY A 226 23.33 -6.97 3.55
CA GLY A 226 22.90 -7.38 4.88
C GLY A 226 22.69 -8.88 5.07
N ASP A 227 22.67 -9.28 6.33
CA ASP A 227 22.44 -10.66 6.78
C ASP A 227 20.97 -10.96 7.01
N VAL A 228 20.23 -9.96 7.50
CA VAL A 228 18.82 -10.03 7.89
C VAL A 228 18.09 -8.74 7.56
N ILE A 229 16.84 -8.87 7.14
CA ILE A 229 15.95 -7.73 6.94
C ILE A 229 14.74 -7.84 7.86
N LEU A 230 14.40 -6.72 8.53
CA LEU A 230 13.13 -6.53 9.21
C LEU A 230 12.12 -5.97 8.21
N THR A 231 11.02 -6.68 8.01
CA THR A 231 10.05 -6.30 6.99
C THR A 231 8.66 -6.90 7.26
N TYR A 232 7.73 -6.64 6.36
CA TYR A 232 6.42 -7.28 6.34
C TYR A 232 6.51 -8.73 5.89
N GLU A 233 5.65 -9.58 6.46
CA GLU A 233 5.52 -10.99 6.05
C GLU A 233 5.28 -11.14 4.54
N ASN A 234 4.41 -10.32 3.96
CA ASN A 234 4.09 -10.39 2.54
C ASN A 234 5.29 -10.10 1.61
N GLU A 235 6.24 -9.25 2.01
CA GLU A 235 7.43 -8.99 1.19
C GLU A 235 8.28 -10.27 1.02
N ILE A 236 8.41 -11.06 2.09
CA ILE A 236 9.12 -12.33 2.04
C ILE A 236 8.33 -13.37 1.24
N LEU A 237 7.01 -13.46 1.45
CA LEU A 237 6.17 -14.41 0.74
C LEU A 237 6.13 -14.13 -0.77
N VAL A 238 5.98 -12.88 -1.17
CA VAL A 238 6.02 -12.46 -2.59
C VAL A 238 7.39 -12.72 -3.21
N GLY A 239 8.48 -12.43 -2.49
CA GLY A 239 9.83 -12.72 -2.97
C GLY A 239 10.05 -14.21 -3.22
N ARG A 240 9.61 -15.07 -2.31
CA ARG A 240 9.66 -16.53 -2.47
C ARG A 240 8.83 -17.01 -3.67
N GLN A 241 7.65 -16.43 -3.90
CA GLN A 241 6.85 -16.71 -5.09
C GLN A 241 7.58 -16.34 -6.39
N LYS A 242 8.43 -15.31 -6.34
CA LYS A 242 9.30 -14.89 -7.47
C LYS A 242 10.57 -15.74 -7.59
N GLY A 243 10.75 -16.74 -6.73
CA GLY A 243 11.91 -17.65 -6.75
C GLY A 243 13.15 -17.08 -6.07
N LEU A 244 12.99 -16.10 -5.18
CA LEU A 244 14.12 -15.56 -4.42
C LEU A 244 14.46 -16.45 -3.22
N ASP A 245 15.76 -16.68 -3.02
CA ASP A 245 16.29 -17.62 -2.03
C ASP A 245 16.51 -16.92 -0.68
N TYR A 246 15.45 -16.76 0.09
CA TYR A 246 15.51 -16.36 1.50
C TYR A 246 14.45 -17.06 2.32
N GLU A 247 14.66 -17.15 3.61
CA GLU A 247 13.77 -17.80 4.56
C GLU A 247 13.02 -16.77 5.39
N LEU A 248 11.79 -17.13 5.73
CA LEU A 248 10.93 -16.39 6.64
C LEU A 248 11.15 -16.87 8.06
N ILE A 249 11.53 -15.98 8.97
CA ILE A 249 11.57 -16.22 10.40
C ILE A 249 10.51 -15.34 11.08
N ILE A 250 9.59 -15.97 11.78
CA ILE A 250 8.62 -15.26 12.62
C ILE A 250 9.15 -15.27 14.05
N PRO A 251 9.43 -14.09 14.64
CA PRO A 251 9.85 -14.02 16.03
C PRO A 251 8.72 -14.46 16.97
N ARG A 252 9.04 -14.94 18.17
CA ARG A 252 8.04 -15.43 19.14
C ARG A 252 6.98 -14.37 19.49
N SER A 253 7.36 -13.12 19.50
CA SER A 253 6.46 -11.98 19.75
C SER A 253 6.61 -10.97 18.63
N THR A 254 5.51 -10.56 18.02
CA THR A 254 5.51 -9.54 16.97
C THR A 254 4.22 -8.75 16.99
N ILE A 255 4.21 -7.62 16.25
CA ILE A 255 3.06 -6.73 16.18
C ILE A 255 2.18 -7.06 14.96
N LEU A 256 0.86 -6.98 15.17
CA LEU A 256 -0.10 -6.99 14.06
C LEU A 256 -0.01 -5.63 13.34
N ILE A 257 0.28 -5.69 12.08
CA ILE A 257 0.25 -4.55 11.16
C ILE A 257 -1.16 -4.42 10.61
N GLU A 258 -1.73 -3.22 10.69
CA GLU A 258 -3.07 -2.89 10.20
C GLU A 258 -2.94 -1.77 9.18
N ASN A 259 -3.45 -1.99 7.98
CA ASN A 259 -3.24 -1.09 6.84
C ASN A 259 -4.52 -0.40 6.42
N PRO A 260 -4.64 0.92 6.61
CA PRO A 260 -5.84 1.68 6.31
C PRO A 260 -5.95 2.10 4.84
N VAL A 261 -7.20 2.37 4.43
CA VAL A 261 -7.56 3.02 3.17
C VAL A 261 -8.58 4.12 3.43
N ALA A 262 -8.51 5.23 2.70
CA ALA A 262 -9.48 6.30 2.77
C ALA A 262 -9.64 7.03 1.43
N VAL A 263 -10.82 7.62 1.21
CA VAL A 263 -11.05 8.62 0.16
C VAL A 263 -10.53 9.97 0.64
N VAL A 264 -9.86 10.72 -0.22
CA VAL A 264 -9.39 12.07 0.09
C VAL A 264 -10.40 13.08 -0.40
N ASP A 265 -11.30 13.52 0.49
CA ASP A 265 -12.50 14.29 0.15
C ASP A 265 -12.22 15.52 -0.72
N THR A 266 -11.21 16.31 -0.33
CA THR A 266 -10.87 17.54 -1.05
C THR A 266 -10.52 17.30 -2.51
N TYR A 267 -9.79 16.22 -2.80
CA TYR A 267 -9.33 15.96 -4.16
C TYR A 267 -10.37 15.17 -4.97
N VAL A 268 -11.02 14.20 -4.37
CA VAL A 268 -12.07 13.44 -5.05
C VAL A 268 -13.25 14.32 -5.48
N ASP A 269 -13.60 15.32 -4.66
CA ASP A 269 -14.67 16.29 -4.99
C ASP A 269 -14.20 17.28 -6.06
N LYS A 270 -12.96 17.77 -5.96
CA LYS A 270 -12.35 18.60 -7.00
C LYS A 270 -12.34 17.94 -8.38
N HIS A 271 -12.07 16.63 -8.42
CA HIS A 271 -11.99 15.87 -9.66
C HIS A 271 -13.38 15.34 -10.11
N GLY A 272 -14.40 15.38 -9.24
CA GLY A 272 -15.73 14.80 -9.50
C GLY A 272 -15.71 13.26 -9.52
N MET A 273 -14.80 12.63 -8.76
CA MET A 273 -14.54 11.19 -8.79
C MET A 273 -15.14 10.43 -7.60
N ARG A 274 -15.94 11.07 -6.75
CA ARG A 274 -16.44 10.50 -5.49
C ARG A 274 -17.08 9.12 -5.67
N ALA A 275 -18.02 9.00 -6.59
CA ALA A 275 -18.75 7.74 -6.77
C ALA A 275 -17.82 6.56 -7.14
N VAL A 276 -16.84 6.78 -8.02
CA VAL A 276 -15.91 5.73 -8.43
C VAL A 276 -14.85 5.46 -7.35
N ALA A 277 -14.43 6.48 -6.61
CA ALA A 277 -13.48 6.34 -5.50
C ALA A 277 -14.08 5.54 -4.34
N GLU A 278 -15.31 5.88 -3.92
CA GLU A 278 -16.03 5.12 -2.89
C GLU A 278 -16.31 3.68 -3.33
N ALA A 279 -16.68 3.48 -4.60
CA ALA A 279 -16.87 2.14 -5.14
C ALA A 279 -15.56 1.34 -5.15
N PHE A 280 -14.41 1.97 -5.46
CA PHE A 280 -13.10 1.31 -5.40
C PHE A 280 -12.72 0.95 -3.96
N VAL A 281 -12.88 1.87 -3.02
CA VAL A 281 -12.62 1.60 -1.60
C VAL A 281 -13.50 0.44 -1.11
N ASN A 282 -14.80 0.47 -1.40
CA ASN A 282 -15.71 -0.62 -1.01
C ASN A 282 -15.35 -1.95 -1.67
N PHE A 283 -14.89 -1.95 -2.92
CA PHE A 283 -14.41 -3.14 -3.61
C PHE A 283 -13.26 -3.83 -2.86
N LEU A 284 -12.34 -3.07 -2.27
CA LEU A 284 -11.20 -3.62 -1.54
C LEU A 284 -11.60 -4.49 -0.33
N PHE A 285 -12.81 -4.29 0.22
CA PHE A 285 -13.35 -5.08 1.33
C PHE A 285 -14.14 -6.32 0.87
N THR A 286 -14.34 -6.52 -0.44
CA THR A 286 -15.04 -7.71 -0.92
C THR A 286 -14.20 -8.99 -0.78
N PRO A 287 -14.84 -10.17 -0.61
CA PRO A 287 -14.10 -11.43 -0.52
C PRO A 287 -13.14 -11.66 -1.69
N GLU A 288 -13.53 -11.30 -2.93
CA GLU A 288 -12.71 -11.45 -4.12
C GLU A 288 -11.43 -10.59 -4.06
N ALA A 289 -11.54 -9.36 -3.52
CA ALA A 289 -10.38 -8.50 -3.32
C ALA A 289 -9.50 -9.02 -2.17
N GLN A 290 -10.11 -9.54 -1.12
CA GLN A 290 -9.40 -10.12 0.02
C GLN A 290 -8.65 -11.41 -0.35
N GLU A 291 -9.19 -12.24 -1.25
CA GLU A 291 -8.45 -13.36 -1.83
C GLU A 291 -7.20 -12.91 -2.58
N VAL A 292 -7.27 -11.78 -3.32
CA VAL A 292 -6.10 -11.22 -3.98
C VAL A 292 -5.06 -10.72 -2.97
N PHE A 293 -5.47 -10.00 -1.92
CA PHE A 293 -4.54 -9.62 -0.86
C PHE A 293 -3.83 -10.83 -0.27
N ALA A 294 -4.57 -11.92 0.01
CA ALA A 294 -3.99 -13.16 0.53
C ALA A 294 -3.04 -13.83 -0.47
N GLN A 295 -3.33 -13.83 -1.77
CA GLN A 295 -2.43 -14.33 -2.81
C GLN A 295 -1.07 -13.61 -2.81
N TYR A 296 -1.06 -12.33 -2.44
CA TYR A 296 0.16 -11.52 -2.33
C TYR A 296 0.70 -11.44 -0.89
N GLY A 297 0.34 -12.41 -0.04
CA GLY A 297 0.91 -12.60 1.30
C GLY A 297 0.44 -11.60 2.36
N LEU A 298 -0.60 -10.80 2.08
CA LEU A 298 -1.27 -9.97 3.08
C LEU A 298 -2.37 -10.79 3.77
N ARG A 299 -2.44 -10.71 5.08
CA ARG A 299 -3.46 -11.43 5.85
C ARG A 299 -4.82 -10.77 5.64
N SER A 300 -5.82 -11.56 5.24
CA SER A 300 -7.18 -11.07 4.98
C SER A 300 -7.87 -10.60 6.26
N ILE A 301 -8.66 -9.54 6.12
CA ILE A 301 -9.59 -9.07 7.15
C ILE A 301 -10.96 -9.78 7.06
N ASP A 302 -11.25 -10.42 5.93
CA ASP A 302 -12.45 -11.24 5.75
C ASP A 302 -12.27 -12.59 6.45
N PRO A 303 -13.18 -12.98 7.38
CA PRO A 303 -13.00 -14.18 8.19
C PRO A 303 -13.00 -15.49 7.38
N ASP A 304 -13.79 -15.56 6.31
CA ASP A 304 -13.90 -16.77 5.49
C ASP A 304 -12.63 -16.93 4.63
N VAL A 305 -12.15 -15.85 4.03
CA VAL A 305 -10.88 -15.85 3.29
C VAL A 305 -9.71 -16.10 4.22
N ALA A 306 -9.68 -15.50 5.41
CA ALA A 306 -8.64 -15.73 6.41
C ALA A 306 -8.59 -17.21 6.82
N THR A 307 -9.75 -17.85 7.01
CA THR A 307 -9.84 -19.28 7.32
C THR A 307 -9.34 -20.13 6.14
N ALA A 308 -9.78 -19.83 4.93
CA ALA A 308 -9.39 -20.59 3.73
C ALA A 308 -7.88 -20.48 3.43
N THR A 309 -7.25 -19.37 3.80
CA THR A 309 -5.83 -19.11 3.54
C THR A 309 -4.92 -19.32 4.74
N ALA A 310 -5.46 -19.73 5.90
CA ALA A 310 -4.72 -19.87 7.16
C ALA A 310 -3.45 -20.74 7.05
N SER A 311 -3.45 -21.76 6.18
CA SER A 311 -2.29 -22.63 5.96
C SER A 311 -1.08 -21.93 5.32
N GLN A 312 -1.28 -20.74 4.73
CA GLN A 312 -0.21 -19.94 4.14
C GLN A 312 0.57 -19.14 5.20
N TYR A 313 -0.02 -18.96 6.38
CA TYR A 313 0.49 -18.11 7.44
C TYR A 313 0.82 -18.95 8.68
N PRO A 314 2.10 -19.10 9.01
CA PRO A 314 2.48 -19.78 10.25
C PRO A 314 1.88 -19.08 11.47
N PRO A 315 1.56 -19.83 12.54
CA PRO A 315 1.04 -19.25 13.78
C PRO A 315 2.08 -18.35 14.45
N VAL A 316 1.62 -17.30 15.12
CA VAL A 316 2.43 -16.42 15.95
C VAL A 316 2.19 -16.76 17.42
N GLU A 317 3.24 -16.97 18.21
CA GLU A 317 3.12 -17.34 19.62
C GLU A 317 2.51 -16.21 20.45
N ASP A 318 3.02 -14.98 20.27
CA ASP A 318 2.56 -13.78 20.95
C ASP A 318 2.38 -12.64 19.94
N LEU A 319 1.14 -12.45 19.50
CA LEU A 319 0.75 -11.38 18.57
C LEU A 319 0.07 -10.28 19.36
N PHE A 320 0.60 -9.06 19.28
CA PHE A 320 0.03 -7.90 19.96
C PHE A 320 -0.32 -6.80 18.97
N THR A 321 -1.23 -5.90 19.35
CA THR A 321 -1.66 -4.76 18.55
C THR A 321 -1.02 -3.47 19.01
N ILE A 322 -1.05 -2.45 18.13
CA ILE A 322 -0.62 -1.09 18.49
C ILE A 322 -1.48 -0.52 19.63
N GLY A 323 -2.78 -0.83 19.66
CA GLY A 323 -3.70 -0.38 20.69
C GLY A 323 -3.38 -1.00 22.07
N GLU A 324 -3.20 -2.33 22.11
CA GLU A 324 -2.94 -3.05 23.36
C GLU A 324 -1.62 -2.69 24.02
N GLN A 325 -0.55 -2.58 23.20
CA GLN A 325 0.80 -2.39 23.74
C GLN A 325 1.20 -0.93 23.90
N PHE A 326 0.66 -0.04 23.05
CA PHE A 326 1.17 1.31 22.90
C PHE A 326 0.10 2.40 22.98
N GLY A 327 -1.18 2.04 23.22
CA GLY A 327 -2.29 3.01 23.30
C GLY A 327 -2.75 3.57 21.93
N GLY A 328 -2.32 2.95 20.84
CA GLY A 328 -2.61 3.41 19.48
C GLY A 328 -1.56 4.37 18.91
N TRP A 329 -1.72 4.72 17.65
CA TRP A 329 -0.76 5.57 16.94
C TRP A 329 -0.71 7.01 17.43
N GLN A 330 -1.81 7.55 17.97
CA GLN A 330 -1.84 8.91 18.54
C GLN A 330 -0.88 9.05 19.72
N GLU A 331 -0.79 8.02 20.59
CA GLU A 331 0.14 8.00 21.71
C GLU A 331 1.55 7.56 21.27
N ALA A 332 1.63 6.52 20.44
CA ALA A 332 2.89 5.94 20.02
C ALA A 332 3.75 6.91 19.18
N THR A 333 3.15 7.66 18.25
CA THR A 333 3.92 8.52 17.34
C THR A 333 4.76 9.57 18.08
N PRO A 334 4.21 10.41 18.98
CA PRO A 334 5.03 11.39 19.70
C PRO A 334 5.99 10.73 20.70
N LYS A 335 5.55 9.65 21.40
CA LYS A 335 6.36 8.98 22.42
C LYS A 335 7.60 8.29 21.83
N TYR A 336 7.48 7.65 20.68
CA TYR A 336 8.56 6.85 20.11
C TYR A 336 9.31 7.57 18.98
N PHE A 337 8.64 8.35 18.14
CA PHE A 337 9.18 8.91 16.90
C PHE A 337 9.21 10.45 16.85
N GLY A 338 8.65 11.13 17.86
CA GLY A 338 8.77 12.58 18.00
C GLY A 338 10.22 13.04 18.18
N ASP A 339 10.48 14.35 18.18
CA ASP A 339 11.84 14.92 18.26
C ASP A 339 12.60 14.44 19.52
N SER A 340 11.91 14.25 20.64
CA SER A 340 12.44 13.68 21.89
C SER A 340 11.99 12.24 22.12
N GLY A 341 11.52 11.56 21.07
CA GLY A 341 10.99 10.20 21.20
C GLY A 341 12.08 9.16 21.45
N ILE A 342 11.66 8.03 22.01
CA ILE A 342 12.58 6.96 22.43
C ILE A 342 13.47 6.49 21.27
N TYR A 343 12.88 6.21 20.09
CA TYR A 343 13.67 5.85 18.90
C TYR A 343 14.61 6.97 18.47
N THR A 344 14.14 8.21 18.46
CA THR A 344 14.94 9.37 18.04
C THR A 344 16.16 9.56 18.93
N GLN A 345 15.99 9.40 20.25
CA GLN A 345 17.12 9.45 21.20
C GLN A 345 18.05 8.23 21.06
N ALA A 346 17.48 7.03 20.89
CA ALA A 346 18.25 5.80 20.74
C ALA A 346 19.16 5.84 19.50
N ILE A 347 18.62 6.24 18.34
CA ILE A 347 19.43 6.31 17.11
C ILE A 347 20.47 7.43 17.18
N ALA A 348 20.15 8.57 17.78
CA ALA A 348 21.12 9.64 18.01
C ALA A 348 22.29 9.18 18.91
N ALA A 349 21.99 8.43 19.97
CA ALA A 349 23.02 7.88 20.86
C ALA A 349 23.92 6.83 20.18
N VAL A 350 23.37 6.05 19.23
CA VAL A 350 24.13 5.04 18.46
C VAL A 350 25.01 5.69 17.40
N GLN A 351 24.59 6.82 16.83
CA GLN A 351 25.32 7.57 15.79
C GLN A 351 26.29 8.59 16.35
N ALA A 352 26.27 8.82 17.66
CA ALA A 352 27.25 9.71 18.30
C ALA A 352 28.66 9.11 18.17
N PRO A 353 29.69 9.93 17.85
CA PRO A 353 31.06 9.48 17.64
C PRO A 353 31.74 8.91 18.90
#